data_9408b036775da52f4cbbda979be048aa
#
_entry.id   9408b036775da52f4cbbda979be048aa
#
_cell.length_a   1.000
_cell.length_b   1.000
_cell.length_c   1.000
_cell.angle_alpha   90.00
_cell.angle_beta   90.00
_cell.angle_gamma   90.00
#
_symmetry.space_group_name_H-M   'P 1'
#
loop_
_entity.id
_entity.type
_entity.pdbx_description
1 polymer ?
#
loop_
_entity_poly.entity_id
_entity_poly.type
_entity_poly.pdbx_seq_one_letter_code
_entity_poly.pdbx_strand_id
1 'polypeptide(L)'
;LNEETFYLKTQNSKLETIMNELLQQVRVIDPVSGTDQIADILIADGYIQAVETEISDLSADTTVRDCRGFVVGPGLVDLYSHSGEPGFEERETLASLVDAAAAGGFTRLAILPDTLPVLDNLGGLAYLQQAKIQHPKSKIEFWGALTVGIQGQQMTSLAELAAAGVVGFADGQPVQNLALLRRLLEYLQPLGKPVALWPCDRALSGNGVMREGTASIRFGLPGNPAIAETSALAALLEVVEATRTPVHIMRVSTARSVELIANAKARNLPIAASTTWMHLLHNTEAVGSYDSNLRLEPPLGNSSDQAALIQGIQSGVLDAIAIDHTPYTYEEKTVAFSEAPAGVIGLELALSLLWHTFVETGEWSALELWRVLSTHPAECLQQKPPAIAPGQPAELVLFDPQLSWTADRQTLKSRSENTPWLGRSLTGRVLQTWVMGN
;
A
#
# COMPACT_ATOMS: atom_id res chain seq x y z
N LEU A 1 -47.96 -14.79 37.91
CA LEU A 1 -47.17 -14.69 39.16
C LEU A 1 -45.72 -15.01 38.79
N ASN A 2 -44.93 -14.03 38.86
CA ASN A 2 -43.51 -13.85 38.75
C ASN A 2 -43.02 -13.19 37.44
N GLU A 3 -42.86 -11.90 37.60
CA GLU A 3 -42.07 -11.03 36.73
C GLU A 3 -40.60 -11.44 36.84
N GLU A 4 -40.03 -12.04 35.79
CA GLU A 4 -38.60 -12.10 35.62
C GLU A 4 -38.18 -10.92 34.75
N THR A 5 -37.63 -9.96 35.43
CA THR A 5 -37.01 -8.73 34.88
C THR A 5 -35.83 -9.11 34.00
N PHE A 6 -36.00 -8.94 32.69
CA PHE A 6 -34.95 -9.07 31.69
C PHE A 6 -33.95 -7.92 31.87
N TYR A 7 -32.87 -8.17 32.62
CA TYR A 7 -31.72 -7.28 32.67
C TYR A 7 -30.96 -7.33 31.35
N LEU A 8 -31.25 -6.39 30.47
CA LEU A 8 -30.36 -6.03 29.39
C LEU A 8 -29.03 -5.55 30.02
N LYS A 9 -28.03 -6.42 30.02
CA LYS A 9 -26.65 -6.03 30.20
C LYS A 9 -26.26 -5.21 28.98
N THR A 10 -26.40 -3.90 29.06
CA THR A 10 -25.64 -2.96 28.25
C THR A 10 -24.16 -3.25 28.53
N GLN A 11 -23.50 -3.91 27.59
CA GLN A 11 -22.06 -3.87 27.53
C GLN A 11 -21.68 -2.40 27.30
N ASN A 12 -21.24 -1.75 28.36
CA ASN A 12 -20.45 -0.53 28.24
C ASN A 12 -19.27 -0.87 27.34
N SER A 13 -19.32 -0.44 26.07
CA SER A 13 -18.12 -0.15 25.33
C SER A 13 -17.32 0.82 26.19
N LYS A 14 -16.21 0.36 26.77
CA LYS A 14 -15.21 1.28 27.28
C LYS A 14 -14.86 2.17 26.07
N LEU A 15 -15.35 3.39 26.09
CA LEU A 15 -14.69 4.51 25.43
C LEU A 15 -13.25 4.39 25.91
N GLU A 16 -12.32 4.01 25.04
CA GLU A 16 -10.91 4.16 25.33
C GLU A 16 -10.78 5.65 25.65
N THR A 17 -10.49 5.94 26.90
CA THR A 17 -10.22 7.29 27.35
C THR A 17 -9.06 7.76 26.47
N ILE A 18 -9.31 8.74 25.63
CA ILE A 18 -8.26 9.34 24.79
C ILE A 18 -7.29 9.97 25.80
N MET A 19 -6.20 9.26 26.04
CA MET A 19 -5.19 9.67 27.02
C MET A 19 -4.30 10.70 26.36
N ASN A 20 -4.03 11.80 27.06
CA ASN A 20 -3.01 12.74 26.66
C ASN A 20 -1.64 12.04 26.73
N GLU A 21 -0.86 12.13 25.68
CA GLU A 21 0.45 11.46 25.56
C GLU A 21 1.51 12.45 25.09
N LEU A 22 2.64 12.48 25.80
CA LEU A 22 3.84 13.18 25.37
C LEU A 22 4.87 12.18 24.88
N LEU A 23 5.22 12.26 23.59
CA LEU A 23 6.38 11.58 22.99
C LEU A 23 7.60 12.49 23.19
N GLN A 24 8.47 12.10 24.13
CA GLN A 24 9.61 12.95 24.53
C GLN A 24 10.88 12.55 23.77
N GLN A 25 11.59 13.54 23.20
CA GLN A 25 12.89 13.42 22.53
C GLN A 25 12.87 12.39 21.38
N VAL A 26 11.81 12.40 20.61
CA VAL A 26 11.65 11.54 19.42
C VAL A 26 12.23 12.23 18.18
N ARG A 27 12.81 11.47 17.23
CA ARG A 27 13.20 12.01 15.92
C ARG A 27 11.94 12.16 15.06
N VAL A 28 11.55 13.38 14.79
CA VAL A 28 10.37 13.74 13.99
C VAL A 28 10.77 13.82 12.53
N ILE A 29 10.12 13.01 11.70
CA ILE A 29 10.27 13.01 10.25
C ILE A 29 8.94 13.47 9.65
N ASP A 30 8.91 14.66 9.05
CA ASP A 30 7.70 15.15 8.36
C ASP A 30 8.04 15.63 6.94
N PRO A 31 7.70 14.83 5.91
CA PRO A 31 7.97 15.21 4.52
C PRO A 31 7.21 16.44 4.03
N VAL A 32 6.05 16.76 4.67
CA VAL A 32 5.23 17.92 4.28
C VAL A 32 5.93 19.22 4.62
N SER A 33 6.51 19.31 5.83
CA SER A 33 7.31 20.47 6.26
C SER A 33 8.80 20.36 5.89
N GLY A 34 9.28 19.18 5.51
CA GLY A 34 10.71 18.89 5.32
C GLY A 34 11.47 18.75 6.63
N THR A 35 10.78 18.45 7.74
CA THR A 35 11.39 18.36 9.08
C THR A 35 12.03 17.00 9.31
N ASP A 36 13.28 17.01 9.79
CA ASP A 36 14.01 15.86 10.34
C ASP A 36 14.81 16.36 11.54
N GLN A 37 14.23 16.28 12.73
CA GLN A 37 14.82 16.82 13.97
C GLN A 37 14.33 16.08 15.20
N ILE A 38 15.05 16.20 16.30
CA ILE A 38 14.58 15.70 17.61
C ILE A 38 13.66 16.75 18.24
N ALA A 39 12.46 16.33 18.67
CA ALA A 39 11.48 17.17 19.32
C ALA A 39 10.59 16.35 20.25
N ASP A 40 9.81 17.06 21.06
CA ASP A 40 8.70 16.53 21.83
C ASP A 40 7.39 16.73 21.06
N ILE A 41 6.49 15.74 21.11
CA ILE A 41 5.15 15.83 20.52
C ILE A 41 4.11 15.59 21.60
N LEU A 42 3.24 16.57 21.82
CA LEU A 42 2.08 16.42 22.69
C LEU A 42 0.84 16.07 21.87
N ILE A 43 0.25 14.92 22.19
CA ILE A 43 -1.00 14.43 21.61
C ILE A 43 -2.07 14.51 22.67
N ALA A 44 -3.20 15.17 22.38
CA ALA A 44 -4.37 15.20 23.24
C ALA A 44 -5.64 15.22 22.41
N ASP A 45 -6.67 14.52 22.89
CA ASP A 45 -7.97 14.41 22.22
C ASP A 45 -7.88 13.93 20.75
N GLY A 46 -6.87 13.11 20.43
CA GLY A 46 -6.63 12.61 19.08
C GLY A 46 -6.00 13.62 18.11
N TYR A 47 -5.54 14.78 18.60
CA TYR A 47 -4.87 15.82 17.81
C TYR A 47 -3.45 16.08 18.33
N ILE A 48 -2.58 16.50 17.45
CA ILE A 48 -1.26 17.03 17.78
C ILE A 48 -1.48 18.43 18.36
N GLN A 49 -1.17 18.64 19.63
CA GLN A 49 -1.33 19.92 20.31
C GLN A 49 -0.08 20.81 20.15
N ALA A 50 1.09 20.19 20.28
CA ALA A 50 2.36 20.90 20.16
C ALA A 50 3.45 19.98 19.59
N VAL A 51 4.42 20.59 18.90
CA VAL A 51 5.67 19.99 18.44
C VAL A 51 6.78 21.00 18.75
N GLU A 52 7.56 20.75 19.79
CA GLU A 52 8.56 21.68 20.29
C GLU A 52 9.85 20.95 20.70
N THR A 53 10.94 21.67 20.84
CA THR A 53 12.22 21.05 21.28
C THR A 53 12.10 20.43 22.67
N GLU A 54 11.31 21.04 23.56
CA GLU A 54 11.03 20.59 24.93
C GLU A 54 9.65 21.11 25.37
N ILE A 55 8.79 20.21 25.85
CA ILE A 55 7.48 20.54 26.39
C ILE A 55 7.45 20.22 27.89
N SER A 56 7.30 21.23 28.72
CA SER A 56 7.32 21.11 30.17
C SER A 56 5.97 21.38 30.88
N ASP A 57 5.08 22.13 30.22
CA ASP A 57 3.76 22.45 30.78
C ASP A 57 2.75 21.36 30.41
N LEU A 58 2.61 20.35 31.27
CA LEU A 58 1.79 19.17 31.03
C LEU A 58 0.61 19.12 31.99
N SER A 59 -0.52 18.67 31.50
CA SER A 59 -1.66 18.32 32.39
C SER A 59 -1.32 17.08 33.20
N ALA A 60 -1.93 16.98 34.40
CA ALA A 60 -1.64 15.91 35.38
C ALA A 60 -2.01 14.49 34.85
N ASP A 61 -2.83 14.41 33.83
CA ASP A 61 -3.29 13.19 33.19
C ASP A 61 -2.47 12.81 31.93
N THR A 62 -1.39 13.56 31.63
CA THR A 62 -0.54 13.28 30.49
C THR A 62 0.43 12.13 30.77
N THR A 63 0.39 11.11 29.96
CA THR A 63 1.38 10.01 29.96
C THR A 63 2.63 10.44 29.23
N VAL A 64 3.78 10.41 29.89
CA VAL A 64 5.08 10.74 29.28
C VAL A 64 5.79 9.47 28.85
N ARG A 65 6.18 9.41 27.57
CA ARG A 65 6.96 8.31 27.00
C ARG A 65 8.31 8.82 26.51
N ASP A 66 9.38 8.28 27.09
CA ASP A 66 10.74 8.50 26.56
C ASP A 66 10.89 7.79 25.22
N CYS A 67 11.12 8.55 24.16
CA CYS A 67 11.21 8.08 22.78
C CYS A 67 12.61 8.31 22.18
N ARG A 68 13.64 8.46 22.99
CA ARG A 68 15.02 8.62 22.53
C ARG A 68 15.46 7.42 21.71
N GLY A 69 15.93 7.66 20.49
CA GLY A 69 16.32 6.64 19.52
C GLY A 69 15.18 6.16 18.62
N PHE A 70 13.93 6.52 18.92
CA PHE A 70 12.79 6.21 18.08
C PHE A 70 12.55 7.31 17.03
N VAL A 71 11.84 6.92 15.98
CA VAL A 71 11.41 7.79 14.90
C VAL A 71 9.90 7.90 14.92
N VAL A 72 9.38 9.11 14.77
CA VAL A 72 7.97 9.34 14.50
C VAL A 72 7.80 10.01 13.15
N GLY A 73 6.89 9.50 12.35
CA GLY A 73 6.51 10.06 11.05
C GLY A 73 4.99 10.11 10.90
N PRO A 74 4.48 10.83 9.88
CA PRO A 74 3.07 10.73 9.53
C PRO A 74 2.71 9.31 9.11
N GLY A 75 1.45 8.94 9.32
CA GLY A 75 0.93 7.62 8.96
C GLY A 75 1.25 7.22 7.53
N LEU A 76 1.59 5.95 7.33
CA LEU A 76 1.85 5.42 5.99
C LEU A 76 0.55 5.19 5.23
N VAL A 77 0.61 5.29 3.92
CA VAL A 77 -0.52 5.17 3.00
C VAL A 77 -0.20 4.11 1.95
N ASP A 78 -1.03 3.09 1.86
CA ASP A 78 -0.89 2.10 0.79
C ASP A 78 -1.88 2.36 -0.34
N LEU A 79 -1.34 2.38 -1.56
CA LEU A 79 -2.08 2.71 -2.77
C LEU A 79 -3.04 1.61 -3.21
N TYR A 80 -2.65 0.36 -3.02
CA TYR A 80 -3.44 -0.81 -3.37
C TYR A 80 -2.91 -2.06 -2.68
N SER A 81 -3.85 -2.78 -2.06
CA SER A 81 -3.66 -4.09 -1.46
C SER A 81 -4.90 -4.95 -1.71
N HIS A 82 -4.81 -6.22 -1.43
CA HIS A 82 -5.89 -7.18 -1.59
C HIS A 82 -6.50 -7.56 -0.24
N SER A 83 -7.81 -7.73 -0.21
CA SER A 83 -8.53 -8.29 0.94
C SER A 83 -9.00 -9.70 0.62
N GLY A 84 -8.84 -10.62 1.56
CA GLY A 84 -9.46 -11.94 1.47
C GLY A 84 -10.97 -11.89 1.74
N GLU A 85 -11.44 -10.86 2.44
CA GLU A 85 -12.86 -10.66 2.76
C GLU A 85 -13.47 -9.57 1.88
N PRO A 86 -14.67 -9.87 1.27
CA PRO A 86 -15.39 -11.13 1.32
C PRO A 86 -14.86 -12.20 0.34
N GLY A 87 -15.04 -13.48 0.70
CA GLY A 87 -14.95 -14.64 -0.20
C GLY A 87 -13.72 -15.50 -0.08
N PHE A 88 -12.67 -15.02 0.59
CA PHE A 88 -11.42 -15.73 0.84
C PHE A 88 -10.90 -15.44 2.27
N GLU A 89 -11.81 -15.50 3.24
CA GLU A 89 -11.52 -15.14 4.64
C GLU A 89 -10.46 -16.06 5.27
N GLU A 90 -10.23 -17.25 4.70
CA GLU A 90 -9.15 -18.15 5.10
C GLU A 90 -7.77 -17.56 4.80
N ARG A 91 -7.64 -16.71 3.76
CA ARG A 91 -6.41 -15.99 3.44
C ARG A 91 -6.22 -14.79 4.36
N GLU A 92 -7.24 -13.92 4.45
CA GLU A 92 -7.18 -12.68 5.21
C GLU A 92 -8.60 -12.16 5.49
N THR A 93 -8.89 -11.72 6.72
CA THR A 93 -10.12 -11.00 7.05
C THR A 93 -9.85 -9.49 7.04
N LEU A 94 -10.89 -8.66 6.96
CA LEU A 94 -10.73 -7.22 7.13
C LEU A 94 -10.12 -6.87 8.49
N ALA A 95 -10.47 -7.61 9.54
CA ALA A 95 -9.92 -7.42 10.88
C ALA A 95 -8.40 -7.65 10.91
N SER A 96 -7.95 -8.81 10.40
CA SER A 96 -6.51 -9.12 10.39
C SER A 96 -5.73 -8.22 9.45
N LEU A 97 -6.31 -7.83 8.30
CA LEU A 97 -5.72 -6.87 7.38
C LEU A 97 -5.48 -5.50 8.03
N VAL A 98 -6.47 -5.00 8.79
CA VAL A 98 -6.36 -3.73 9.54
C VAL A 98 -5.33 -3.84 10.66
N ASP A 99 -5.31 -4.97 11.37
CA ASP A 99 -4.30 -5.21 12.41
C ASP A 99 -2.88 -5.29 11.81
N ALA A 100 -2.71 -5.93 10.66
CA ALA A 100 -1.45 -5.98 9.92
C ALA A 100 -1.02 -4.58 9.42
N ALA A 101 -1.96 -3.81 8.89
CA ALA A 101 -1.72 -2.43 8.48
C ALA A 101 -1.23 -1.57 9.65
N ALA A 102 -1.96 -1.58 10.77
CA ALA A 102 -1.58 -0.83 11.96
C ALA A 102 -0.22 -1.27 12.51
N ALA A 103 0.07 -2.58 12.52
CA ALA A 103 1.37 -3.11 12.95
C ALA A 103 2.52 -2.73 12.01
N GLY A 104 2.22 -2.41 10.75
CA GLY A 104 3.19 -1.91 9.77
C GLY A 104 3.26 -0.39 9.64
N GLY A 105 2.42 0.34 10.38
CA GLY A 105 2.38 1.82 10.35
C GLY A 105 1.45 2.41 9.29
N PHE A 106 0.67 1.59 8.59
CA PHE A 106 -0.27 2.06 7.57
C PHE A 106 -1.57 2.54 8.21
N THR A 107 -1.81 3.84 8.12
CA THR A 107 -3.02 4.48 8.62
C THR A 107 -4.13 4.54 7.57
N ARG A 108 -3.76 4.41 6.30
CA ARG A 108 -4.68 4.39 5.16
C ARG A 108 -4.36 3.24 4.23
N LEU A 109 -5.41 2.51 3.85
CA LEU A 109 -5.34 1.40 2.90
C LEU A 109 -6.38 1.60 1.82
N ALA A 110 -5.99 1.48 0.55
CA ALA A 110 -6.91 1.40 -0.57
C ALA A 110 -6.95 -0.05 -1.08
N ILE A 111 -8.10 -0.71 -0.96
CA ILE A 111 -8.28 -2.14 -1.27
C ILE A 111 -8.81 -2.29 -2.69
N LEU A 112 -8.17 -3.16 -3.48
CA LEU A 112 -8.58 -3.50 -4.84
C LEU A 112 -9.93 -4.24 -4.87
N PRO A 113 -10.67 -4.15 -5.98
CA PRO A 113 -12.04 -4.67 -6.07
C PRO A 113 -12.15 -6.17 -6.32
N ASP A 114 -11.05 -6.91 -6.28
CA ASP A 114 -10.94 -8.33 -6.64
C ASP A 114 -11.38 -9.31 -5.54
N THR A 115 -12.27 -8.87 -4.68
CA THR A 115 -12.99 -9.71 -3.70
C THR A 115 -13.99 -10.66 -4.37
N LEU A 116 -14.60 -11.56 -3.63
CA LEU A 116 -15.65 -12.45 -4.12
C LEU A 116 -16.93 -12.31 -3.27
N PRO A 117 -17.97 -11.64 -3.80
CA PRO A 117 -18.08 -11.07 -5.15
C PRO A 117 -17.17 -9.86 -5.38
N VAL A 118 -16.86 -9.60 -6.66
CA VAL A 118 -16.10 -8.41 -7.07
C VAL A 118 -16.85 -7.13 -6.69
N LEU A 119 -16.10 -6.10 -6.30
CA LEU A 119 -16.66 -4.79 -5.94
C LEU A 119 -16.97 -3.95 -7.19
N ASP A 120 -17.94 -4.40 -7.97
CA ASP A 120 -18.38 -3.80 -9.23
C ASP A 120 -19.80 -3.19 -9.17
N ASN A 121 -20.42 -3.20 -7.99
CA ASN A 121 -21.80 -2.73 -7.78
C ASN A 121 -22.01 -2.14 -6.37
N LEU A 122 -23.11 -1.42 -6.20
CA LEU A 122 -23.45 -0.73 -4.94
C LEU A 122 -23.67 -1.68 -3.75
N GLY A 123 -24.19 -2.89 -3.99
CA GLY A 123 -24.48 -3.86 -2.92
C GLY A 123 -23.20 -4.33 -2.22
N GLY A 124 -22.18 -4.69 -3.00
CA GLY A 124 -20.88 -5.08 -2.48
C GLY A 124 -20.21 -3.91 -1.73
N LEU A 125 -20.25 -2.70 -2.28
CA LEU A 125 -19.68 -1.51 -1.64
C LEU A 125 -20.35 -1.20 -0.29
N ALA A 126 -21.68 -1.26 -0.21
CA ALA A 126 -22.42 -1.01 1.03
C ALA A 126 -22.06 -2.03 2.13
N TYR A 127 -21.91 -3.31 1.77
CA TYR A 127 -21.45 -4.33 2.70
C TYR A 127 -20.06 -4.02 3.28
N LEU A 128 -19.08 -3.70 2.43
CA LEU A 128 -17.71 -3.41 2.85
C LEU A 128 -17.63 -2.10 3.66
N GLN A 129 -18.40 -1.08 3.30
CA GLN A 129 -18.48 0.17 4.07
C GLN A 129 -19.05 -0.04 5.47
N GLN A 130 -20.00 -0.94 5.64
CA GLN A 130 -20.52 -1.31 6.95
C GLN A 130 -19.47 -2.08 7.77
N ALA A 131 -18.76 -3.03 7.15
CA ALA A 131 -17.71 -3.79 7.81
C ALA A 131 -16.55 -2.88 8.27
N LYS A 132 -16.15 -1.90 7.47
CA LYS A 132 -15.11 -0.90 7.78
C LYS A 132 -15.36 -0.17 9.10
N ILE A 133 -16.60 0.16 9.47
CA ILE A 133 -16.95 0.89 10.71
C ILE A 133 -16.53 0.09 11.96
N GLN A 134 -16.44 -1.22 11.86
CA GLN A 134 -16.06 -2.09 12.97
C GLN A 134 -14.54 -2.15 13.21
N HIS A 135 -13.73 -1.58 12.31
CA HIS A 135 -12.28 -1.69 12.32
C HIS A 135 -11.59 -0.31 12.24
N PRO A 136 -11.57 0.47 13.33
CA PRO A 136 -11.11 1.87 13.31
C PRO A 136 -9.57 2.06 13.31
N LYS A 137 -8.77 0.99 13.43
CA LYS A 137 -7.30 1.07 13.55
C LYS A 137 -6.58 1.54 12.28
N SER A 138 -7.27 1.55 11.13
CA SER A 138 -6.79 2.11 9.87
C SER A 138 -7.97 2.58 9.04
N LYS A 139 -7.76 3.62 8.23
CA LYS A 139 -8.78 4.11 7.30
C LYS A 139 -8.76 3.24 6.05
N ILE A 140 -9.73 2.33 5.97
CA ILE A 140 -9.90 1.50 4.77
C ILE A 140 -10.71 2.27 3.73
N GLU A 141 -10.25 2.26 2.51
CA GLU A 141 -10.93 2.77 1.34
C GLU A 141 -10.98 1.69 0.25
N PHE A 142 -11.93 1.79 -0.65
CA PHE A 142 -12.14 0.77 -1.66
C PHE A 142 -12.04 1.36 -3.05
N TRP A 143 -11.27 0.73 -3.92
CA TRP A 143 -11.34 0.97 -5.35
C TRP A 143 -12.64 0.36 -5.90
N GLY A 144 -13.34 1.10 -6.74
CA GLY A 144 -14.44 0.55 -7.53
C GLY A 144 -13.91 -0.12 -8.80
N ALA A 145 -14.47 -1.25 -9.19
CA ALA A 145 -14.07 -1.89 -10.44
C ALA A 145 -14.40 -1.02 -11.65
N LEU A 146 -13.47 -0.91 -12.58
CA LEU A 146 -13.65 -0.27 -13.88
C LEU A 146 -14.61 -1.08 -14.75
N THR A 147 -14.46 -2.40 -14.69
CA THR A 147 -15.21 -3.32 -15.55
C THR A 147 -15.95 -4.38 -14.73
N VAL A 148 -17.09 -4.81 -15.26
CA VAL A 148 -17.93 -5.85 -14.64
C VAL A 148 -17.10 -7.11 -14.44
N GLY A 149 -17.07 -7.60 -13.19
CA GLY A 149 -16.27 -8.76 -12.80
C GLY A 149 -14.76 -8.60 -13.02
N ILE A 150 -14.25 -7.36 -13.17
CA ILE A 150 -12.84 -7.04 -13.50
C ILE A 150 -12.33 -7.75 -14.77
N GLN A 151 -13.21 -7.99 -15.75
CA GLN A 151 -12.89 -8.79 -16.94
C GLN A 151 -12.40 -7.96 -18.14
N GLY A 152 -12.34 -6.64 -18.04
CA GLY A 152 -11.88 -5.77 -19.13
C GLY A 152 -12.78 -5.74 -20.36
N GLN A 153 -14.08 -6.06 -20.22
CA GLN A 153 -15.01 -6.18 -21.34
C GLN A 153 -16.14 -5.15 -21.34
N GLN A 154 -16.75 -4.89 -20.20
CA GLN A 154 -17.89 -4.01 -20.05
C GLN A 154 -17.68 -3.07 -18.86
N MET A 155 -17.95 -1.77 -19.03
CA MET A 155 -17.89 -0.79 -17.94
C MET A 155 -18.93 -1.10 -16.85
N THR A 156 -18.56 -0.81 -15.60
CA THR A 156 -19.49 -0.81 -14.45
C THR A 156 -20.33 0.48 -14.44
N SER A 157 -21.23 0.61 -13.46
CA SER A 157 -21.97 1.86 -13.19
C SER A 157 -21.06 2.88 -12.49
N LEU A 158 -20.03 3.37 -13.19
CA LEU A 158 -18.94 4.21 -12.63
C LEU A 158 -19.47 5.43 -11.87
N ALA A 159 -20.48 6.15 -12.39
CA ALA A 159 -21.02 7.33 -11.72
C ALA A 159 -21.72 6.99 -10.40
N GLU A 160 -22.41 5.84 -10.32
CA GLU A 160 -23.05 5.38 -9.09
C GLU A 160 -22.02 4.97 -8.04
N LEU A 161 -20.99 4.24 -8.44
CA LEU A 161 -19.88 3.86 -7.57
C LEU A 161 -19.11 5.10 -7.07
N ALA A 162 -18.88 6.10 -7.93
CA ALA A 162 -18.27 7.36 -7.54
C ALA A 162 -19.08 8.09 -6.48
N ALA A 163 -20.41 8.18 -6.69
CA ALA A 163 -21.34 8.83 -5.76
C ALA A 163 -21.45 8.07 -4.43
N ALA A 164 -21.28 6.75 -4.45
CA ALA A 164 -21.28 5.90 -3.25
C ALA A 164 -19.96 5.94 -2.47
N GLY A 165 -18.93 6.66 -2.93
CA GLY A 165 -17.74 6.99 -2.15
C GLY A 165 -16.57 6.01 -2.31
N VAL A 166 -16.42 5.37 -3.47
CA VAL A 166 -15.14 4.69 -3.80
C VAL A 166 -14.00 5.72 -3.84
N VAL A 167 -12.79 5.31 -3.45
CA VAL A 167 -11.61 6.18 -3.46
C VAL A 167 -11.25 6.57 -4.90
N GLY A 168 -11.40 5.66 -5.82
CA GLY A 168 -11.11 5.79 -7.24
C GLY A 168 -11.51 4.53 -8.00
N PHE A 169 -10.97 4.34 -9.18
CA PHE A 169 -11.29 3.21 -10.05
C PHE A 169 -10.06 2.42 -10.47
N ALA A 170 -10.09 1.12 -10.27
CA ALA A 170 -9.05 0.17 -10.68
C ALA A 170 -9.66 -1.23 -10.83
N ASP A 171 -9.20 -2.01 -11.81
CA ASP A 171 -9.51 -3.45 -11.82
C ASP A 171 -8.44 -4.28 -11.08
N GLY A 172 -7.24 -3.70 -10.84
CA GLY A 172 -6.09 -4.48 -10.40
C GLY A 172 -5.59 -5.47 -11.44
N GLN A 173 -6.30 -5.59 -12.57
CA GLN A 173 -6.00 -6.40 -13.74
C GLN A 173 -5.82 -5.52 -14.98
N PRO A 174 -5.01 -5.93 -15.98
CA PRO A 174 -4.78 -5.13 -17.16
C PRO A 174 -6.00 -5.12 -18.09
N VAL A 175 -6.39 -3.91 -18.52
CA VAL A 175 -7.45 -3.74 -19.54
C VAL A 175 -6.85 -3.88 -20.93
N GLN A 176 -7.10 -5.00 -21.61
CA GLN A 176 -6.51 -5.31 -22.91
C GLN A 176 -7.16 -4.54 -24.09
N ASN A 177 -8.42 -4.12 -23.93
CA ASN A 177 -9.17 -3.46 -24.99
C ASN A 177 -8.94 -1.94 -24.94
N LEU A 178 -8.06 -1.42 -25.81
CA LEU A 178 -7.74 0.01 -25.88
C LEU A 178 -8.95 0.90 -26.23
N ALA A 179 -9.90 0.40 -27.01
CA ALA A 179 -11.12 1.16 -27.32
C ALA A 179 -12.04 1.28 -26.11
N LEU A 180 -12.10 0.26 -25.26
CA LEU A 180 -12.79 0.32 -23.99
C LEU A 180 -12.03 1.23 -23.01
N LEU A 181 -10.71 1.08 -22.93
CA LEU A 181 -9.85 1.90 -22.07
C LEU A 181 -10.02 3.40 -22.36
N ARG A 182 -10.00 3.78 -23.64
CA ARG A 182 -10.26 5.16 -24.04
C ARG A 182 -11.63 5.65 -23.57
N ARG A 183 -12.68 4.89 -23.77
CA ARG A 183 -14.04 5.26 -23.32
C ARG A 183 -14.16 5.36 -21.80
N LEU A 184 -13.48 4.47 -21.06
CA LEU A 184 -13.39 4.52 -19.60
C LEU A 184 -12.75 5.85 -19.14
N LEU A 185 -11.61 6.22 -19.72
CA LEU A 185 -10.92 7.45 -19.35
C LEU A 185 -11.73 8.71 -19.72
N GLU A 186 -12.33 8.74 -20.91
CA GLU A 186 -13.23 9.84 -21.32
C GLU A 186 -14.44 9.99 -20.35
N TYR A 187 -15.02 8.87 -19.90
CA TYR A 187 -16.14 8.89 -18.96
C TYR A 187 -15.74 9.28 -17.54
N LEU A 188 -14.55 8.87 -17.08
CA LEU A 188 -14.05 9.13 -15.73
C LEU A 188 -13.50 10.55 -15.56
N GLN A 189 -13.06 11.20 -16.63
CA GLN A 189 -12.49 12.54 -16.58
C GLN A 189 -13.36 13.55 -15.79
N PRO A 190 -14.68 13.71 -16.07
CA PRO A 190 -15.52 14.65 -15.35
C PRO A 190 -15.86 14.21 -13.92
N LEU A 191 -15.65 12.95 -13.56
CA LEU A 191 -15.89 12.45 -12.21
C LEU A 191 -14.78 12.86 -11.24
N GLY A 192 -13.59 13.21 -11.74
CA GLY A 192 -12.48 13.74 -10.94
C GLY A 192 -11.93 12.77 -9.90
N LYS A 193 -12.16 11.47 -10.06
CA LYS A 193 -11.65 10.42 -9.17
C LYS A 193 -10.33 9.85 -9.66
N PRO A 194 -9.42 9.39 -8.77
CA PRO A 194 -8.24 8.66 -9.17
C PRO A 194 -8.57 7.44 -10.04
N VAL A 195 -7.75 7.20 -11.06
CA VAL A 195 -7.83 6.00 -11.92
C VAL A 195 -6.49 5.31 -11.89
N ALA A 196 -6.45 4.07 -11.42
CA ALA A 196 -5.22 3.29 -11.36
C ALA A 196 -5.26 2.14 -12.37
N LEU A 197 -4.21 2.04 -13.20
CA LEU A 197 -4.13 1.09 -14.30
C LEU A 197 -2.80 0.35 -14.26
N TRP A 198 -2.86 -0.95 -14.43
CA TRP A 198 -1.69 -1.81 -14.59
C TRP A 198 -1.45 -2.10 -16.07
N PRO A 199 -0.39 -1.53 -16.68
CA PRO A 199 -0.05 -1.80 -18.08
C PRO A 199 0.62 -3.16 -18.22
N CYS A 200 -0.06 -4.10 -18.87
CA CYS A 200 0.47 -5.42 -19.19
C CYS A 200 -0.28 -6.01 -20.40
N ASP A 201 0.44 -6.46 -21.41
CA ASP A 201 -0.11 -7.25 -22.51
C ASP A 201 -0.09 -8.74 -22.11
N ARG A 202 -1.27 -9.30 -21.87
CA ARG A 202 -1.43 -10.69 -21.44
C ARG A 202 -1.03 -11.70 -22.54
N ALA A 203 -1.17 -11.35 -23.81
CA ALA A 203 -0.76 -12.22 -24.89
C ALA A 203 0.77 -12.32 -25.01
N LEU A 204 1.47 -11.21 -24.76
CA LEU A 204 2.93 -11.21 -24.71
C LEU A 204 3.47 -11.86 -23.43
N SER A 205 2.85 -11.64 -22.28
CA SER A 205 3.30 -12.25 -21.01
C SER A 205 3.10 -13.77 -21.00
N GLY A 206 2.05 -14.26 -21.66
CA GLY A 206 1.75 -15.70 -21.77
C GLY A 206 1.68 -16.38 -20.40
N ASN A 207 2.40 -17.48 -20.26
CA ASN A 207 2.57 -18.22 -19.00
C ASN A 207 3.88 -17.88 -18.25
N GLY A 208 4.51 -16.75 -18.59
CA GLY A 208 5.77 -16.32 -17.99
C GLY A 208 5.64 -16.05 -16.50
N VAL A 209 6.49 -16.66 -15.70
CA VAL A 209 6.48 -16.56 -14.22
C VAL A 209 7.67 -15.80 -13.67
N MET A 210 8.63 -15.48 -14.51
CA MET A 210 9.89 -14.83 -14.19
C MET A 210 10.25 -13.85 -15.32
N ARG A 211 10.98 -12.77 -15.05
CA ARG A 211 11.48 -11.87 -16.12
C ARG A 211 12.31 -12.67 -17.13
N GLU A 212 11.95 -12.56 -18.40
CA GLU A 212 12.69 -13.21 -19.50
C GLU A 212 14.13 -12.71 -19.56
N GLY A 213 15.06 -13.63 -19.74
CA GLY A 213 16.50 -13.35 -19.87
C GLY A 213 17.37 -14.52 -19.48
N THR A 214 18.67 -14.26 -19.26
CA THR A 214 19.64 -15.28 -18.89
C THR A 214 19.25 -16.08 -17.64
N ALA A 215 18.68 -15.39 -16.64
CA ALA A 215 18.25 -16.02 -15.40
C ALA A 215 17.09 -16.99 -15.61
N SER A 216 16.07 -16.65 -16.43
CA SER A 216 14.94 -17.53 -16.69
C SER A 216 15.38 -18.82 -17.42
N ILE A 217 16.32 -18.71 -18.35
CA ILE A 217 16.92 -19.88 -19.02
C ILE A 217 17.69 -20.72 -18.02
N ARG A 218 18.52 -20.08 -17.18
CA ARG A 218 19.35 -20.77 -16.15
C ARG A 218 18.52 -21.54 -15.13
N PHE A 219 17.37 -20.96 -14.73
CA PHE A 219 16.48 -21.57 -13.75
C PHE A 219 15.40 -22.47 -14.38
N GLY A 220 15.33 -22.55 -15.71
CA GLY A 220 14.34 -23.37 -16.43
C GLY A 220 12.89 -22.92 -16.21
N LEU A 221 12.67 -21.61 -15.96
CA LEU A 221 11.35 -21.03 -15.70
C LEU A 221 10.85 -20.29 -16.95
N PRO A 222 9.55 -20.35 -17.28
CA PRO A 222 8.94 -19.59 -18.37
C PRO A 222 9.18 -18.10 -18.22
N GLY A 223 9.71 -17.46 -19.26
CA GLY A 223 10.02 -16.03 -19.30
C GLY A 223 8.80 -15.17 -19.57
N ASN A 224 8.67 -14.07 -18.84
CA ASN A 224 7.74 -12.97 -19.11
C ASN A 224 8.58 -11.81 -19.69
N PRO A 225 8.44 -11.49 -20.98
CA PRO A 225 9.27 -10.49 -21.62
C PRO A 225 8.93 -9.08 -21.16
N ALA A 226 9.95 -8.22 -21.00
CA ALA A 226 9.75 -6.82 -20.60
C ALA A 226 8.81 -6.05 -21.53
N ILE A 227 8.74 -6.43 -22.81
CA ILE A 227 7.83 -5.81 -23.79
C ILE A 227 6.35 -6.02 -23.46
N ALA A 228 5.98 -7.00 -22.65
CA ALA A 228 4.60 -7.17 -22.18
C ALA A 228 4.13 -5.95 -21.37
N GLU A 229 5.01 -5.36 -20.54
CA GLU A 229 4.74 -4.12 -19.80
C GLU A 229 4.91 -2.88 -20.68
N THR A 230 6.04 -2.77 -21.39
CA THR A 230 6.42 -1.53 -22.04
C THR A 230 5.56 -1.21 -23.27
N SER A 231 5.09 -2.20 -24.03
CA SER A 231 4.16 -1.97 -25.14
C SER A 231 2.78 -1.54 -24.66
N ALA A 232 2.26 -2.18 -23.60
CA ALA A 232 0.98 -1.80 -22.99
C ALA A 232 1.07 -0.40 -22.35
N LEU A 233 2.18 -0.08 -21.70
CA LEU A 233 2.42 1.25 -21.15
C LEU A 233 2.48 2.32 -22.25
N ALA A 234 3.21 2.08 -23.33
CA ALA A 234 3.28 3.02 -24.45
C ALA A 234 1.88 3.30 -25.04
N ALA A 235 1.07 2.26 -25.24
CA ALA A 235 -0.30 2.40 -25.72
C ALA A 235 -1.18 3.17 -24.72
N LEU A 236 -1.05 2.90 -23.41
CA LEU A 236 -1.76 3.64 -22.35
C LEU A 236 -1.39 5.14 -22.37
N LEU A 237 -0.11 5.48 -22.50
CA LEU A 237 0.35 6.85 -22.53
C LEU A 237 -0.24 7.65 -23.72
N GLU A 238 -0.39 7.02 -24.89
CA GLU A 238 -1.08 7.63 -26.03
C GLU A 238 -2.57 7.91 -25.73
N VAL A 239 -3.24 6.98 -25.04
CA VAL A 239 -4.64 7.18 -24.64
C VAL A 239 -4.75 8.29 -23.59
N VAL A 240 -3.86 8.35 -22.60
CA VAL A 240 -3.81 9.42 -21.60
C VAL A 240 -3.54 10.79 -22.25
N GLU A 241 -2.64 10.85 -23.23
CA GLU A 241 -2.38 12.09 -23.96
C GLU A 241 -3.63 12.58 -24.70
N ALA A 242 -4.36 11.67 -25.34
CA ALA A 242 -5.57 12.01 -26.08
C ALA A 242 -6.75 12.41 -25.18
N THR A 243 -6.92 11.77 -24.02
CA THR A 243 -8.05 11.99 -23.10
C THR A 243 -7.78 13.04 -22.03
N ARG A 244 -6.51 13.27 -21.70
CA ARG A 244 -6.04 14.13 -20.60
C ARG A 244 -6.61 13.74 -19.22
N THR A 245 -7.07 12.51 -19.06
CA THR A 245 -7.54 11.97 -17.79
C THR A 245 -6.34 11.62 -16.91
N PRO A 246 -6.28 12.09 -15.65
CA PRO A 246 -5.21 11.71 -14.72
C PRO A 246 -5.23 10.20 -14.44
N VAL A 247 -4.07 9.55 -14.58
CA VAL A 247 -3.91 8.10 -14.38
C VAL A 247 -2.72 7.81 -13.47
N HIS A 248 -2.93 6.92 -12.52
CA HIS A 248 -1.86 6.30 -11.74
C HIS A 248 -1.44 4.98 -12.41
N ILE A 249 -0.17 4.88 -12.80
CA ILE A 249 0.42 3.68 -13.42
C ILE A 249 0.89 2.76 -12.28
N MET A 250 0.25 1.60 -12.16
CA MET A 250 0.53 0.62 -11.12
C MET A 250 1.67 -0.32 -11.52
N ARG A 251 2.41 -0.84 -10.52
CA ARG A 251 3.31 -2.00 -10.64
C ARG A 251 4.38 -1.86 -11.72
N VAL A 252 4.99 -0.69 -11.85
CA VAL A 252 6.12 -0.49 -12.78
C VAL A 252 7.28 -1.40 -12.37
N SER A 253 7.81 -2.18 -13.32
CA SER A 253 8.81 -3.21 -13.01
C SER A 253 10.01 -3.28 -13.98
N THR A 254 10.07 -2.38 -14.98
CA THR A 254 11.14 -2.40 -16.00
C THR A 254 11.84 -1.06 -16.14
N ALA A 255 13.14 -1.09 -16.43
CA ALA A 255 13.93 0.12 -16.71
C ALA A 255 13.34 0.94 -17.87
N ARG A 256 12.88 0.26 -18.92
CA ARG A 256 12.28 0.93 -20.08
C ARG A 256 10.96 1.63 -19.72
N SER A 257 10.16 1.08 -18.81
CA SER A 257 8.95 1.75 -18.33
C SER A 257 9.28 3.02 -17.57
N VAL A 258 10.33 3.03 -16.75
CA VAL A 258 10.81 4.24 -16.07
C VAL A 258 11.17 5.34 -17.08
N GLU A 259 11.89 4.99 -18.17
CA GLU A 259 12.20 5.95 -19.24
C GLU A 259 10.93 6.48 -19.95
N LEU A 260 9.96 5.62 -20.24
CA LEU A 260 8.69 6.02 -20.86
C LEU A 260 7.91 6.98 -19.99
N ILE A 261 7.85 6.71 -18.67
CA ILE A 261 7.18 7.56 -17.69
C ILE A 261 7.90 8.91 -17.57
N ALA A 262 9.24 8.91 -17.49
CA ALA A 262 10.04 10.14 -17.46
C ALA A 262 9.74 11.04 -18.67
N ASN A 263 9.74 10.45 -19.87
CA ASN A 263 9.42 11.16 -21.10
C ASN A 263 7.98 11.70 -21.12
N ALA A 264 7.01 10.92 -20.61
CA ALA A 264 5.62 11.34 -20.52
C ALA A 264 5.44 12.50 -19.52
N LYS A 265 6.08 12.43 -18.35
CA LYS A 265 6.09 13.53 -17.36
C LYS A 265 6.74 14.80 -17.92
N ALA A 266 7.84 14.68 -18.64
CA ALA A 266 8.51 15.81 -19.31
C ALA A 266 7.60 16.51 -20.35
N ARG A 267 6.64 15.78 -20.94
CA ARG A 267 5.60 16.30 -21.82
C ARG A 267 4.35 16.80 -21.07
N ASN A 268 4.37 16.83 -19.74
CA ASN A 268 3.25 17.21 -18.86
C ASN A 268 2.00 16.34 -19.06
N LEU A 269 2.17 15.03 -19.29
CA LEU A 269 1.04 14.10 -19.21
C LEU A 269 0.58 14.01 -17.75
N PRO A 270 -0.74 13.96 -17.50
CA PRO A 270 -1.28 13.86 -16.15
C PRO A 270 -1.17 12.41 -15.62
N ILE A 271 0.05 12.00 -15.29
CA ILE A 271 0.33 10.66 -14.77
C ILE A 271 1.08 10.71 -13.45
N ALA A 272 0.76 9.77 -12.59
CA ALA A 272 1.58 9.35 -11.46
C ALA A 272 1.94 7.87 -11.64
N ALA A 273 2.97 7.39 -10.97
CA ALA A 273 3.39 6.00 -11.13
C ALA A 273 3.96 5.43 -9.81
N SER A 274 3.77 4.13 -9.60
CA SER A 274 4.34 3.41 -8.47
C SER A 274 5.00 2.11 -8.90
N THR A 275 6.02 1.73 -8.15
CA THR A 275 6.55 0.36 -8.13
C THR A 275 6.19 -0.30 -6.81
N THR A 276 6.43 -1.62 -6.65
CA THR A 276 6.23 -2.26 -5.36
C THR A 276 7.53 -2.38 -4.58
N TRP A 277 7.43 -2.43 -3.26
CA TRP A 277 8.55 -2.59 -2.35
C TRP A 277 9.43 -3.80 -2.68
N MET A 278 8.82 -4.90 -3.14
CA MET A 278 9.54 -6.13 -3.52
C MET A 278 10.49 -5.92 -4.70
N HIS A 279 10.08 -5.11 -5.70
CA HIS A 279 10.90 -4.82 -6.87
C HIS A 279 12.10 -3.91 -6.55
N LEU A 280 12.09 -3.22 -5.42
CA LEU A 280 13.24 -2.46 -4.93
C LEU A 280 14.22 -3.34 -4.14
N LEU A 281 13.70 -4.35 -3.41
CA LEU A 281 14.52 -5.21 -2.54
C LEU A 281 15.12 -6.41 -3.29
N HIS A 282 14.44 -6.92 -4.30
CA HIS A 282 14.83 -8.16 -5.01
C HIS A 282 14.83 -7.98 -6.52
N ASN A 283 15.62 -8.84 -7.17
CA ASN A 283 15.65 -9.00 -8.63
C ASN A 283 15.61 -10.49 -9.01
N THR A 284 15.74 -10.79 -10.30
CA THR A 284 15.66 -12.15 -10.84
C THR A 284 16.60 -13.18 -10.16
N GLU A 285 17.70 -12.75 -9.58
CA GLU A 285 18.64 -13.68 -8.90
C GLU A 285 18.01 -14.33 -7.66
N ALA A 286 17.14 -13.61 -6.94
CA ALA A 286 16.42 -14.14 -5.77
C ALA A 286 15.51 -15.33 -6.12
N VAL A 287 14.97 -15.35 -7.37
CA VAL A 287 14.09 -16.43 -7.86
C VAL A 287 14.81 -17.77 -7.96
N GLY A 288 16.15 -17.78 -7.98
CA GLY A 288 16.96 -19.01 -7.97
C GLY A 288 16.77 -19.89 -6.74
N SER A 289 16.15 -19.39 -5.69
CA SER A 289 15.73 -20.18 -4.52
C SER A 289 14.48 -21.04 -4.80
N TYR A 290 13.72 -20.74 -5.83
CA TYR A 290 12.38 -21.28 -6.14
C TYR A 290 11.37 -21.12 -5.00
N ASP A 291 11.60 -20.15 -4.11
CA ASP A 291 10.63 -19.78 -3.09
C ASP A 291 9.37 -19.20 -3.75
N SER A 292 8.25 -19.89 -3.61
CA SER A 292 6.96 -19.50 -4.19
C SER A 292 6.49 -18.11 -3.73
N ASN A 293 6.99 -17.61 -2.59
CA ASN A 293 6.71 -16.26 -2.10
C ASN A 293 7.39 -15.15 -2.93
N LEU A 294 8.35 -15.50 -3.78
CA LEU A 294 8.96 -14.60 -4.78
C LEU A 294 8.22 -14.63 -6.13
N ARG A 295 7.14 -15.40 -6.25
CA ARG A 295 6.26 -15.40 -7.42
C ARG A 295 5.37 -14.16 -7.36
N LEU A 296 5.71 -13.16 -8.16
CA LEU A 296 5.02 -11.87 -8.23
C LEU A 296 4.47 -11.62 -9.63
N GLU A 297 3.56 -10.67 -9.73
CA GLU A 297 3.01 -10.20 -11.00
C GLU A 297 2.83 -8.68 -10.98
N PRO A 298 3.63 -7.93 -11.78
CA PRO A 298 4.68 -8.40 -12.69
C PRO A 298 5.82 -9.13 -11.95
N PRO A 299 6.57 -10.01 -12.63
CA PRO A 299 7.69 -10.69 -12.03
C PRO A 299 8.84 -9.72 -11.72
N LEU A 300 9.66 -10.07 -10.73
CA LEU A 300 10.87 -9.32 -10.40
C LEU A 300 11.73 -9.06 -11.63
N GLY A 301 12.16 -7.83 -11.82
CA GLY A 301 13.04 -7.40 -12.89
C GLY A 301 14.48 -7.92 -12.72
N ASN A 302 15.30 -7.75 -13.73
CA ASN A 302 16.74 -8.00 -13.60
C ASN A 302 17.44 -6.89 -12.78
N SER A 303 18.74 -6.98 -12.55
CA SER A 303 19.48 -6.00 -11.74
C SER A 303 19.45 -4.57 -12.33
N SER A 304 19.40 -4.42 -13.67
CA SER A 304 19.27 -3.10 -14.30
C SER A 304 17.86 -2.53 -14.16
N ASP A 305 16.83 -3.38 -14.18
CA ASP A 305 15.46 -2.95 -13.88
C ASP A 305 15.35 -2.46 -12.44
N GLN A 306 15.88 -3.24 -11.48
CA GLN A 306 15.89 -2.85 -10.07
C GLN A 306 16.60 -1.50 -9.85
N ALA A 307 17.79 -1.33 -10.41
CA ALA A 307 18.55 -0.08 -10.30
C ALA A 307 17.78 1.12 -10.90
N ALA A 308 17.11 0.92 -12.04
CA ALA A 308 16.30 1.96 -12.67
C ALA A 308 15.06 2.33 -11.83
N LEU A 309 14.43 1.36 -11.16
CA LEU A 309 13.31 1.62 -10.25
C LEU A 309 13.76 2.43 -9.03
N ILE A 310 14.87 2.05 -8.40
CA ILE A 310 15.46 2.78 -7.26
C ILE A 310 15.78 4.23 -7.68
N GLN A 311 16.45 4.41 -8.80
CA GLN A 311 16.76 5.74 -9.33
C GLN A 311 15.47 6.50 -9.70
N GLY A 312 14.47 5.81 -10.24
CA GLY A 312 13.16 6.38 -10.58
C GLY A 312 12.43 6.96 -9.37
N ILE A 313 12.49 6.29 -8.21
CA ILE A 313 11.97 6.79 -6.93
C ILE A 313 12.77 8.02 -6.48
N GLN A 314 14.09 7.96 -6.45
CA GLN A 314 14.96 9.07 -6.01
C GLN A 314 14.79 10.32 -6.86
N SER A 315 14.63 10.16 -8.17
CA SER A 315 14.46 11.28 -9.10
C SER A 315 13.02 11.80 -9.21
N GLY A 316 12.04 11.17 -8.56
CA GLY A 316 10.61 11.54 -8.66
C GLY A 316 9.95 11.17 -10.00
N VAL A 317 10.58 10.32 -10.80
CA VAL A 317 9.95 9.70 -11.99
C VAL A 317 8.87 8.72 -11.56
N LEU A 318 9.15 7.94 -10.52
CA LEU A 318 8.15 7.15 -9.79
C LEU A 318 7.77 7.91 -8.53
N ASP A 319 6.48 8.07 -8.30
CA ASP A 319 5.94 8.91 -7.23
C ASP A 319 5.88 8.18 -5.91
N ALA A 320 5.59 6.87 -5.91
CA ALA A 320 5.29 6.14 -4.70
C ALA A 320 5.76 4.69 -4.72
N ILE A 321 5.88 4.12 -3.52
CA ILE A 321 6.06 2.69 -3.30
C ILE A 321 4.72 2.12 -2.82
N ALA A 322 4.20 1.14 -3.54
CA ALA A 322 3.01 0.40 -3.14
C ALA A 322 3.40 -0.89 -2.42
N ILE A 323 2.55 -1.34 -1.50
CA ILE A 323 2.79 -2.58 -0.79
C ILE A 323 2.25 -3.77 -1.56
N ASP A 324 1.10 -3.60 -2.20
CA ASP A 324 0.48 -4.68 -3.00
C ASP A 324 0.34 -5.97 -2.19
N HIS A 325 -0.07 -5.81 -0.92
CA HIS A 325 -0.22 -6.90 0.03
C HIS A 325 -1.22 -7.92 -0.50
N THR A 326 -0.76 -9.14 -0.75
CA THR A 326 -1.54 -10.19 -1.40
C THR A 326 -1.44 -11.47 -0.58
N PRO A 327 -2.40 -11.71 0.33
CA PRO A 327 -2.39 -12.85 1.22
C PRO A 327 -2.80 -14.14 0.50
N TYR A 328 -2.09 -15.23 0.80
CA TYR A 328 -2.40 -16.60 0.37
C TYR A 328 -2.19 -17.58 1.50
N THR A 329 -2.97 -18.64 1.52
CA THR A 329 -2.80 -19.73 2.50
C THR A 329 -1.47 -20.46 2.28
N TYR A 330 -1.05 -21.21 3.30
CA TYR A 330 0.14 -22.07 3.22
C TYR A 330 0.02 -23.09 2.08
N GLU A 331 -1.16 -23.68 1.91
CA GLU A 331 -1.43 -24.71 0.89
C GLU A 331 -1.31 -24.12 -0.51
N GLU A 332 -1.81 -22.92 -0.74
CA GLU A 332 -1.74 -22.25 -2.04
C GLU A 332 -0.30 -21.93 -2.43
N LYS A 333 0.58 -21.68 -1.47
CA LYS A 333 1.99 -21.37 -1.68
C LYS A 333 2.89 -22.60 -1.64
N THR A 334 2.44 -23.74 -1.12
CA THR A 334 3.22 -24.98 -1.04
C THR A 334 3.08 -25.82 -2.30
N VAL A 335 3.39 -25.21 -3.43
CA VAL A 335 3.36 -25.78 -4.77
C VAL A 335 4.62 -25.38 -5.54
N ALA A 336 4.83 -25.95 -6.74
CA ALA A 336 5.95 -25.54 -7.58
C ALA A 336 5.90 -24.04 -7.91
N PHE A 337 7.03 -23.38 -8.03
CA PHE A 337 7.12 -21.93 -8.28
C PHE A 337 6.26 -21.47 -9.45
N SER A 338 6.27 -22.23 -10.56
CA SER A 338 5.48 -21.91 -11.77
C SER A 338 3.96 -22.05 -11.57
N GLU A 339 3.52 -22.81 -10.59
CA GLU A 339 2.10 -23.09 -10.28
C GLU A 339 1.58 -22.21 -9.14
N ALA A 340 2.47 -21.62 -8.36
CA ALA A 340 2.09 -20.78 -7.23
C ALA A 340 1.34 -19.52 -7.71
N PRO A 341 0.30 -19.10 -7.00
CA PRO A 341 -0.33 -17.80 -7.27
C PRO A 341 0.66 -16.66 -6.98
N ALA A 342 0.57 -15.59 -7.77
CA ALA A 342 1.44 -14.43 -7.62
C ALA A 342 0.99 -13.55 -6.45
N GLY A 343 1.91 -13.23 -5.55
CA GLY A 343 1.63 -12.32 -4.43
C GLY A 343 2.41 -12.65 -3.16
N VAL A 344 2.54 -11.65 -2.32
CA VAL A 344 3.30 -11.65 -1.06
C VAL A 344 2.63 -10.73 -0.05
N ILE A 345 2.68 -11.07 1.23
CA ILE A 345 2.28 -10.14 2.28
C ILE A 345 3.40 -9.12 2.53
N GLY A 346 3.05 -7.87 2.82
CA GLY A 346 4.08 -6.83 2.95
C GLY A 346 3.80 -5.74 3.98
N LEU A 347 2.56 -5.54 4.42
CA LEU A 347 2.20 -4.42 5.28
C LEU A 347 3.07 -4.31 6.53
N GLU A 348 3.32 -5.41 7.23
CA GLU A 348 4.11 -5.43 8.47
C GLU A 348 5.63 -5.42 8.24
N LEU A 349 6.09 -5.63 7.00
CA LEU A 349 7.49 -5.91 6.68
C LEU A 349 8.17 -4.74 5.93
N ALA A 350 7.40 -4.05 5.09
CA ALA A 350 7.94 -3.12 4.10
C ALA A 350 8.73 -1.97 4.73
N LEU A 351 8.21 -1.30 5.76
CA LEU A 351 8.91 -0.18 6.40
C LEU A 351 10.27 -0.63 6.97
N SER A 352 10.30 -1.73 7.73
CA SER A 352 11.52 -2.26 8.36
C SER A 352 12.58 -2.61 7.33
N LEU A 353 12.18 -3.32 6.28
CA LEU A 353 13.10 -3.79 5.23
C LEU A 353 13.61 -2.64 4.35
N LEU A 354 12.75 -1.71 3.96
CA LEU A 354 13.14 -0.54 3.18
C LEU A 354 14.01 0.41 4.01
N TRP A 355 13.69 0.60 5.30
CA TRP A 355 14.53 1.39 6.20
C TRP A 355 15.93 0.80 6.32
N HIS A 356 16.01 -0.50 6.61
CA HIS A 356 17.30 -1.18 6.75
C HIS A 356 18.12 -1.15 5.45
N THR A 357 17.46 -1.31 4.30
CA THR A 357 18.14 -1.36 3.00
C THR A 357 18.61 0.02 2.55
N PHE A 358 17.80 1.05 2.70
CA PHE A 358 18.07 2.35 2.07
C PHE A 358 18.45 3.46 3.05
N VAL A 359 17.84 3.50 4.24
CA VAL A 359 18.09 4.59 5.19
C VAL A 359 19.32 4.31 6.06
N GLU A 360 19.48 3.10 6.58
CA GLU A 360 20.64 2.74 7.40
C GLU A 360 21.94 2.70 6.59
N THR A 361 21.87 2.37 5.32
CA THR A 361 23.02 2.42 4.40
C THR A 361 23.38 3.83 3.95
N GLY A 362 22.49 4.81 4.19
CA GLY A 362 22.65 6.18 3.77
C GLY A 362 22.38 6.43 2.27
N GLU A 363 21.80 5.47 1.58
CA GLU A 363 21.40 5.62 0.17
C GLU A 363 20.22 6.58 0.02
N TRP A 364 19.26 6.53 0.95
CA TRP A 364 18.14 7.46 1.07
C TRP A 364 18.14 8.12 2.45
N SER A 365 17.63 9.35 2.51
CA SER A 365 17.27 9.96 3.78
C SER A 365 15.95 9.38 4.31
N ALA A 366 15.72 9.51 5.61
CA ALA A 366 14.44 9.14 6.21
C ALA A 366 13.25 9.91 5.61
N LEU A 367 13.46 11.20 5.27
CA LEU A 367 12.46 12.03 4.59
C LEU A 367 12.08 11.49 3.22
N GLU A 368 13.05 11.03 2.42
CA GLU A 368 12.78 10.44 1.10
C GLU A 368 11.95 9.18 1.24
N LEU A 369 12.29 8.27 2.16
CA LEU A 369 11.52 7.05 2.38
C LEU A 369 10.09 7.36 2.85
N TRP A 370 9.94 8.26 3.83
CA TRP A 370 8.60 8.63 4.32
C TRP A 370 7.75 9.33 3.26
N ARG A 371 8.35 10.14 2.42
CA ARG A 371 7.67 10.81 1.32
C ARG A 371 6.98 9.81 0.38
N VAL A 372 7.70 8.78 -0.02
CA VAL A 372 7.21 7.79 -0.99
C VAL A 372 6.33 6.68 -0.40
N LEU A 373 6.25 6.60 0.95
CA LEU A 373 5.36 5.69 1.67
C LEU A 373 4.15 6.40 2.33
N SER A 374 4.14 7.73 2.40
CA SER A 374 3.10 8.49 3.11
C SER A 374 2.54 9.64 2.25
N THR A 375 3.34 10.69 2.03
CA THR A 375 2.89 11.92 1.39
C THR A 375 2.46 11.71 -0.07
N HIS A 376 3.33 11.16 -0.89
CA HIS A 376 3.06 10.96 -2.31
C HIS A 376 1.97 9.91 -2.57
N PRO A 377 1.89 8.78 -1.86
CA PRO A 377 0.73 7.90 -1.98
C PRO A 377 -0.61 8.59 -1.68
N ALA A 378 -0.67 9.44 -0.64
CA ALA A 378 -1.87 10.22 -0.36
C ALA A 378 -2.23 11.17 -1.53
N GLU A 379 -1.24 11.84 -2.11
CA GLU A 379 -1.43 12.71 -3.29
C GLU A 379 -1.91 11.91 -4.52
N CYS A 380 -1.36 10.70 -4.75
CA CYS A 380 -1.81 9.80 -5.82
C CYS A 380 -3.28 9.40 -5.65
N LEU A 381 -3.76 9.29 -4.40
CA LEU A 381 -5.17 9.07 -4.07
C LEU A 381 -5.99 10.38 -4.05
N GLN A 382 -5.40 11.53 -4.41
CA GLN A 382 -6.01 12.86 -4.34
C GLN A 382 -6.50 13.22 -2.93
N GLN A 383 -5.78 12.76 -1.92
CA GLN A 383 -6.04 13.04 -0.51
C GLN A 383 -5.04 14.04 0.04
N LYS A 384 -5.46 14.75 1.09
CA LYS A 384 -4.53 15.58 1.85
C LYS A 384 -3.52 14.67 2.55
N PRO A 385 -2.19 14.88 2.36
CA PRO A 385 -1.18 14.11 3.07
C PRO A 385 -1.30 14.27 4.60
N PRO A 386 -1.06 13.22 5.37
CA PRO A 386 -0.90 13.35 6.81
C PRO A 386 0.37 14.16 7.12
N ALA A 387 0.34 14.98 8.17
CA ALA A 387 1.44 15.88 8.53
C ALA A 387 1.58 16.02 10.04
N ILE A 388 2.79 16.31 10.51
CA ILE A 388 3.09 16.52 11.94
C ILE A 388 3.12 18.00 12.24
N ALA A 389 1.96 18.58 12.59
CA ALA A 389 1.84 19.98 12.96
C ALA A 389 0.75 20.20 14.00
N PRO A 390 0.85 21.23 14.85
CA PRO A 390 -0.20 21.57 15.81
C PRO A 390 -1.56 21.74 15.13
N GLY A 391 -2.60 21.19 15.74
CA GLY A 391 -3.98 21.21 15.26
C GLY A 391 -4.30 20.17 14.17
N GLN A 392 -3.33 19.39 13.70
CA GLN A 392 -3.60 18.26 12.80
C GLN A 392 -4.05 17.03 13.60
N PRO A 393 -4.89 16.16 13.01
CA PRO A 393 -5.18 14.86 13.57
C PRO A 393 -3.89 14.07 13.88
N ALA A 394 -3.86 13.36 14.99
CA ALA A 394 -2.76 12.44 15.29
C ALA A 394 -2.86 11.20 14.38
N GLU A 395 -2.35 11.33 13.16
CA GLU A 395 -2.19 10.25 12.18
C GLU A 395 -0.68 9.98 12.06
N LEU A 396 -0.15 9.14 12.97
CA LEU A 396 1.28 9.01 13.25
C LEU A 396 1.72 7.55 13.34
N VAL A 397 3.00 7.35 13.12
CA VAL A 397 3.70 6.06 13.31
C VAL A 397 4.92 6.28 14.18
N LEU A 398 5.01 5.55 15.29
CA LEU A 398 6.23 5.45 16.10
C LEU A 398 6.98 4.17 15.72
N PHE A 399 8.21 4.32 15.30
CA PHE A 399 9.07 3.26 14.79
C PHE A 399 10.38 3.20 15.57
N ASP A 400 10.75 2.01 16.02
CA ASP A 400 12.08 1.73 16.59
C ASP A 400 12.95 1.10 15.51
N PRO A 401 13.92 1.84 14.95
CA PRO A 401 14.78 1.33 13.88
C PRO A 401 15.77 0.26 14.32
N GLN A 402 15.98 0.07 15.63
CA GLN A 402 16.97 -0.85 16.17
C GLN A 402 16.37 -2.13 16.77
N LEU A 403 15.04 -2.17 16.98
CA LEU A 403 14.38 -3.32 17.59
C LEU A 403 14.46 -4.54 16.66
N SER A 404 15.11 -5.59 17.12
CA SER A 404 15.15 -6.89 16.41
C SER A 404 13.93 -7.73 16.77
N TRP A 405 13.33 -8.36 15.76
CA TRP A 405 12.18 -9.24 15.91
C TRP A 405 12.20 -10.35 14.85
N THR A 406 11.49 -11.43 15.07
CA THR A 406 11.36 -12.52 14.10
C THR A 406 10.01 -12.44 13.41
N ALA A 407 10.00 -12.48 12.08
CA ALA A 407 8.75 -12.54 11.31
C ALA A 407 8.22 -13.99 11.35
N ASP A 408 7.30 -14.26 12.24
CA ASP A 408 6.67 -15.57 12.42
C ASP A 408 5.18 -15.44 12.76
N ARG A 409 4.49 -16.57 12.82
CA ARG A 409 3.06 -16.66 13.11
C ARG A 409 2.62 -16.00 14.44
N GLN A 410 3.52 -15.85 15.39
CA GLN A 410 3.20 -15.27 16.70
C GLN A 410 3.31 -13.75 16.67
N THR A 411 4.17 -13.22 15.83
CA THR A 411 4.49 -11.79 15.73
C THR A 411 3.71 -11.08 14.62
N LEU A 412 3.40 -11.77 13.51
CA LEU A 412 2.58 -11.24 12.42
C LEU A 412 1.11 -11.17 12.83
N LYS A 413 0.40 -10.16 12.30
CA LYS A 413 -1.03 -9.92 12.48
C LYS A 413 -1.85 -10.42 11.30
N SER A 414 -1.26 -10.40 10.09
CA SER A 414 -1.84 -11.05 8.93
C SER A 414 -2.13 -12.52 9.22
N ARG A 415 -3.22 -13.03 8.69
CA ARG A 415 -3.54 -14.48 8.76
C ARG A 415 -2.63 -15.29 7.86
N SER A 416 -2.15 -14.69 6.79
CA SER A 416 -1.23 -15.32 5.84
C SER A 416 0.23 -15.12 6.24
N GLU A 417 1.04 -16.07 5.82
CA GLU A 417 2.47 -16.12 6.12
C GLU A 417 3.32 -16.14 4.85
N ASN A 418 2.72 -15.85 3.70
CA ASN A 418 3.37 -15.95 2.39
C ASN A 418 4.38 -14.81 2.16
N THR A 419 5.54 -14.95 2.81
CA THR A 419 6.67 -14.03 2.70
C THR A 419 8.00 -14.78 2.69
N PRO A 420 9.01 -14.35 1.90
CA PRO A 420 10.34 -14.96 1.91
C PRO A 420 11.13 -14.68 3.20
N TRP A 421 10.61 -13.84 4.08
CA TRP A 421 11.23 -13.54 5.38
C TRP A 421 10.64 -14.33 6.54
N LEU A 422 9.74 -15.28 6.29
CA LEU A 422 9.17 -16.11 7.36
C LEU A 422 10.28 -16.85 8.14
N GLY A 423 10.25 -16.75 9.47
CA GLY A 423 11.27 -17.30 10.38
C GLY A 423 12.60 -16.54 10.42
N ARG A 424 12.72 -15.41 9.69
CA ARG A 424 13.95 -14.60 9.70
C ARG A 424 13.86 -13.48 10.74
N SER A 425 15.02 -13.16 11.32
CA SER A 425 15.17 -11.99 12.17
C SER A 425 15.25 -10.73 11.30
N LEU A 426 14.46 -9.73 11.65
CA LEU A 426 14.40 -8.42 11.01
C LEU A 426 14.80 -7.35 12.04
N THR A 427 15.31 -6.23 11.55
CA THR A 427 15.62 -5.05 12.36
C THR A 427 14.71 -3.90 11.97
N GLY A 428 14.23 -3.17 12.98
CA GLY A 428 13.24 -2.11 12.84
C GLY A 428 11.81 -2.63 13.03
N ARG A 429 11.03 -1.97 13.90
CA ARG A 429 9.64 -2.35 14.15
C ARG A 429 8.78 -1.14 14.50
N VAL A 430 7.57 -1.12 13.99
CA VAL A 430 6.54 -0.18 14.42
C VAL A 430 6.10 -0.56 15.83
N LEU A 431 6.16 0.42 16.74
CA LEU A 431 5.76 0.26 18.12
C LEU A 431 4.30 0.65 18.35
N GLN A 432 3.85 1.69 17.63
CA GLN A 432 2.51 2.23 17.77
C GLN A 432 2.10 3.00 16.53
N THR A 433 0.83 2.92 16.20
CA THR A 433 0.20 3.68 15.12
C THR A 433 -1.01 4.40 15.69
N TRP A 434 -1.09 5.71 15.49
CA TRP A 434 -2.26 6.51 15.85
C TRP A 434 -3.07 6.77 14.59
N VAL A 435 -4.36 6.48 14.67
CA VAL A 435 -5.34 6.79 13.64
C VAL A 435 -6.49 7.49 14.33
N MET A 436 -6.76 8.73 13.97
CA MET A 436 -7.92 9.40 14.51
C MET A 436 -9.18 8.65 14.07
N GLY A 437 -10.00 8.24 15.04
CA GLY A 437 -11.28 7.58 14.77
C GLY A 437 -12.17 8.47 13.89
N ASN A 438 -12.87 7.84 12.94
CA ASN A 438 -13.90 8.48 12.13
C ASN A 438 -15.11 8.88 12.98
#